data_acfdb0f7771b06103b556985e794d7ee
#
_entry.id   acfdb0f7771b06103b556985e794d7ee
#
_cell.length_a   1.000
_cell.length_b   1.000
_cell.length_c   1.000
_cell.angle_alpha   90.00
_cell.angle_beta   90.00
_cell.angle_gamma   90.00
#
_symmetry.space_group_name_H-M   'P 1'
#
loop_
_entity.id
_entity.type
_entity.pdbx_description
1 polymer ?
#
loop_
_entity_poly.entity_id
_entity_poly.type
_entity_poly.pdbx_seq_one_letter_code
_entity_poly.pdbx_strand_id
1 'polypeptide(L)'
;MSGKTGEGVPELLDRVCDLVPAPEGDPDAPARALIFDSVYDTYRGVVTYVRMMDGRLEDRQKNKMMSTGVEHDTLEIGVVSPGPTKTKGLGVGEVGYLITGVKDVRQSKVGDTVTLAHGGAEEPLQGYAEPMPMVYSGLFPISA
;
A
#
# COMPACT_ATOMS: atom_id res chain seq x y z
N MET A 1 21.67 -5.52 21.46
CA MET A 1 20.37 -5.30 22.13
C MET A 1 19.63 -6.62 22.35
N SER A 2 18.74 -6.68 23.31
CA SER A 2 17.91 -7.85 23.62
C SER A 2 16.43 -7.47 23.63
N GLY A 3 15.64 -8.02 22.69
CA GLY A 3 14.20 -7.81 22.67
C GLY A 3 13.46 -8.45 23.87
N LYS A 4 14.09 -9.42 24.55
CA LYS A 4 13.53 -10.08 25.73
C LYS A 4 13.69 -9.25 27.01
N THR A 5 14.83 -8.60 27.19
CA THR A 5 15.17 -7.84 28.41
C THR A 5 14.99 -6.33 28.26
N GLY A 6 14.87 -5.84 27.05
CA GLY A 6 14.83 -4.41 26.72
C GLY A 6 16.21 -3.72 26.72
N GLU A 7 17.29 -4.47 27.01
CA GLU A 7 18.64 -3.93 27.02
C GLU A 7 19.06 -3.42 25.65
N GLY A 8 19.54 -2.17 25.57
CA GLY A 8 19.98 -1.50 24.35
C GLY A 8 18.84 -1.10 23.39
N VAL A 9 17.57 -1.21 23.79
CA VAL A 9 16.43 -0.82 22.94
C VAL A 9 16.29 0.70 22.83
N PRO A 10 16.40 1.50 23.93
CA PRO A 10 16.37 2.96 23.82
C PRO A 10 17.45 3.50 22.87
N GLU A 11 18.68 3.04 23.03
CA GLU A 11 19.82 3.45 22.20
C GLU A 11 19.62 3.07 20.72
N LEU A 12 18.96 1.93 20.45
CA LEU A 12 18.58 1.57 19.07
C LEU A 12 17.57 2.55 18.50
N LEU A 13 16.53 2.91 19.27
CA LEU A 13 15.50 3.85 18.80
C LEU A 13 16.09 5.23 18.50
N ASP A 14 16.99 5.72 19.37
CA ASP A 14 17.71 6.97 19.12
C ASP A 14 18.53 6.89 17.82
N ARG A 15 19.24 5.78 17.62
CA ARG A 15 20.02 5.57 16.38
C ARG A 15 19.14 5.45 15.14
N VAL A 16 17.93 4.89 15.23
CA VAL A 16 16.98 4.87 14.12
C VAL A 16 16.57 6.29 13.75
N CYS A 17 16.26 7.13 14.76
CA CYS A 17 15.90 8.54 14.50
C CYS A 17 17.05 9.34 13.87
N ASP A 18 18.30 9.05 14.25
CA ASP A 18 19.48 9.76 13.74
C ASP A 18 19.88 9.32 12.31
N LEU A 19 19.70 8.03 11.98
CA LEU A 19 20.29 7.43 10.79
C LEU A 19 19.29 7.21 9.66
N VAL A 20 17.99 7.07 9.96
CA VAL A 20 16.97 6.85 8.93
C VAL A 20 16.53 8.20 8.36
N PRO A 21 16.74 8.45 7.05
CA PRO A 21 16.32 9.71 6.45
C PRO A 21 14.80 9.85 6.48
N ALA A 22 14.34 11.09 6.54
CA ALA A 22 12.92 11.39 6.36
C ALA A 22 12.43 10.92 4.96
N PRO A 23 11.14 10.61 4.81
CA PRO A 23 10.58 10.30 3.50
C PRO A 23 10.83 11.44 2.51
N GLU A 24 11.27 11.08 1.31
CA GLU A 24 11.41 12.01 0.18
C GLU A 24 10.14 11.95 -0.66
N GLY A 25 9.77 13.08 -1.28
CA GLY A 25 8.62 13.18 -2.18
C GLY A 25 8.14 14.63 -2.28
N ASP A 26 7.39 14.93 -3.35
CA ASP A 26 6.81 16.25 -3.58
C ASP A 26 5.33 16.24 -3.21
N PRO A 27 4.90 17.01 -2.18
CA PRO A 27 3.50 17.07 -1.75
C PRO A 27 2.57 17.75 -2.78
N ASP A 28 3.12 18.56 -3.67
CA ASP A 28 2.37 19.29 -4.69
C ASP A 28 2.34 18.57 -6.04
N ALA A 29 3.09 17.47 -6.19
CA ALA A 29 3.07 16.64 -7.38
C ALA A 29 1.78 15.80 -7.49
N PRO A 30 1.45 15.27 -8.69
CA PRO A 30 0.39 14.31 -8.84
C PRO A 30 0.56 13.10 -7.92
N ALA A 31 -0.52 12.67 -7.27
CA ALA A 31 -0.47 11.61 -6.27
C ALA A 31 0.08 10.30 -6.85
N ARG A 32 1.06 9.70 -6.16
CA ARG A 32 1.59 8.36 -6.43
C ARG A 32 1.74 7.59 -5.13
N ALA A 33 1.02 6.50 -5.02
CA ALA A 33 1.11 5.58 -3.89
C ALA A 33 1.52 4.20 -4.36
N LEU A 34 2.52 3.60 -3.70
CA LEU A 34 2.98 2.24 -3.99
C LEU A 34 2.17 1.23 -3.18
N ILE A 35 1.59 0.25 -3.85
CA ILE A 35 0.93 -0.89 -3.19
C ILE A 35 2.00 -1.86 -2.70
N PHE A 36 2.07 -2.10 -1.40
CA PHE A 36 3.01 -3.07 -0.84
C PHE A 36 2.32 -4.33 -0.25
N ASP A 37 1.00 -4.27 -0.04
CA ASP A 37 0.21 -5.43 0.37
C ASP A 37 -1.27 -5.26 -0.04
N SER A 38 -1.98 -6.39 -0.21
CA SER A 38 -3.41 -6.42 -0.52
C SER A 38 -4.04 -7.66 0.10
N VAL A 39 -5.01 -7.44 0.98
CA VAL A 39 -5.69 -8.51 1.74
C VAL A 39 -7.18 -8.48 1.45
N TYR A 40 -7.78 -9.65 1.28
CA TYR A 40 -9.23 -9.77 1.15
C TYR A 40 -9.89 -9.84 2.53
N ASP A 41 -10.76 -8.89 2.80
CA ASP A 41 -11.63 -8.87 3.97
C ASP A 41 -13.06 -9.23 3.53
N THR A 42 -13.71 -10.16 4.23
CA THR A 42 -15.04 -10.66 3.88
C THR A 42 -16.15 -9.59 3.93
N TYR A 43 -15.94 -8.53 4.72
CA TYR A 43 -16.92 -7.46 4.91
C TYR A 43 -16.60 -6.20 4.11
N ARG A 44 -15.31 -5.90 3.93
CA ARG A 44 -14.83 -4.65 3.30
C ARG A 44 -14.38 -4.85 1.86
N GLY A 45 -14.24 -6.09 1.41
CA GLY A 45 -13.63 -6.41 0.12
C GLY A 45 -12.11 -6.35 0.19
N VAL A 46 -11.45 -5.91 -0.88
CA VAL A 46 -10.00 -5.79 -0.91
C VAL A 46 -9.56 -4.55 -0.15
N VAL A 47 -8.75 -4.76 0.88
CA VAL A 47 -8.00 -3.73 1.62
C VAL A 47 -6.61 -3.65 1.03
N THR A 48 -6.30 -2.53 0.43
CA THR A 48 -5.02 -2.27 -0.25
C THR A 48 -4.14 -1.41 0.66
N TYR A 49 -2.97 -1.91 1.03
CA TYR A 49 -2.01 -1.16 1.83
C TYR A 49 -1.04 -0.43 0.92
N VAL A 50 -0.88 0.87 1.18
CA VAL A 50 -0.11 1.77 0.32
C VAL A 50 0.86 2.62 1.12
N ARG A 51 1.99 2.97 0.48
CA ARG A 51 2.89 4.02 0.91
C ARG A 51 2.81 5.19 -0.07
N MET A 52 2.51 6.37 0.45
CA MET A 52 2.53 7.59 -0.36
C MET A 52 3.95 7.99 -0.69
N MET A 53 4.23 8.16 -1.97
CA MET A 53 5.52 8.64 -2.47
C MET A 53 5.47 10.11 -2.83
N ASP A 54 4.42 10.54 -3.56
CA ASP A 54 4.22 11.92 -3.95
C ASP A 54 2.74 12.31 -3.81
N GLY A 55 2.49 13.61 -3.69
CA GLY A 55 1.15 14.17 -3.66
C GLY A 55 0.32 13.73 -2.46
N ARG A 56 -0.98 13.65 -2.67
CA ARG A 56 -1.96 13.29 -1.64
C ARG A 56 -3.12 12.51 -2.22
N LEU A 57 -3.57 11.49 -1.50
CA LEU A 57 -4.84 10.80 -1.74
C LEU A 57 -5.84 11.17 -0.64
N GLU A 58 -7.09 11.39 -1.00
CA GLU A 58 -8.16 11.77 -0.07
C GLU A 58 -9.34 10.82 -0.13
N ASP A 59 -10.16 10.85 0.92
CA ASP A 59 -11.42 10.11 1.00
C ASP A 59 -12.36 10.55 -0.15
N ARG A 60 -13.10 9.59 -0.71
CA ARG A 60 -14.10 9.81 -1.76
C ARG A 60 -13.57 10.31 -3.12
N GLN A 61 -12.28 10.26 -3.34
CA GLN A 61 -11.70 10.51 -4.65
C GLN A 61 -11.77 9.24 -5.52
N LYS A 62 -11.78 9.46 -6.84
CA LYS A 62 -11.65 8.37 -7.80
C LYS A 62 -10.18 8.12 -8.08
N ASN A 63 -9.74 6.92 -7.77
CA ASN A 63 -8.36 6.46 -7.95
C ASN A 63 -8.25 5.51 -9.14
N LYS A 64 -7.05 5.44 -9.71
CA LYS A 64 -6.72 4.57 -10.84
C LYS A 64 -5.54 3.68 -10.47
N MET A 65 -5.67 2.40 -10.71
CA MET A 65 -4.56 1.43 -10.68
C MET A 65 -3.80 1.53 -12.00
N MET A 66 -2.53 1.90 -11.96
CA MET A 66 -1.80 2.24 -13.19
C MET A 66 -1.51 1.02 -14.06
N SER A 67 -1.29 -0.17 -13.49
CA SER A 67 -1.02 -1.40 -14.26
C SER A 67 -2.22 -1.89 -15.06
N THR A 68 -3.42 -1.73 -14.53
CA THR A 68 -4.66 -2.21 -15.18
C THR A 68 -5.43 -1.08 -15.88
N GLY A 69 -5.18 0.18 -15.50
CA GLY A 69 -5.94 1.33 -15.94
C GLY A 69 -7.35 1.43 -15.34
N VAL A 70 -7.71 0.52 -14.44
CA VAL A 70 -9.06 0.47 -13.86
C VAL A 70 -9.21 1.55 -12.80
N GLU A 71 -10.34 2.24 -12.85
CA GLU A 71 -10.70 3.30 -11.92
C GLU A 71 -11.64 2.79 -10.84
N HIS A 72 -11.42 3.22 -9.61
CA HIS A 72 -12.22 2.86 -8.45
C HIS A 72 -12.49 4.07 -7.56
N ASP A 73 -13.68 4.11 -6.98
CA ASP A 73 -14.00 5.12 -5.95
C ASP A 73 -13.38 4.70 -4.62
N THR A 74 -12.72 5.62 -3.93
CA THR A 74 -12.22 5.38 -2.57
C THR A 74 -13.37 5.44 -1.60
N LEU A 75 -13.74 4.28 -1.05
CA LEU A 75 -14.80 4.15 -0.04
C LEU A 75 -14.30 4.54 1.35
N GLU A 76 -13.04 4.22 1.63
CA GLU A 76 -12.39 4.53 2.89
C GLU A 76 -10.88 4.66 2.70
N ILE A 77 -10.26 5.60 3.41
CA ILE A 77 -8.81 5.78 3.52
C ILE A 77 -8.45 5.93 4.98
N GLY A 78 -7.32 5.36 5.39
CA GLY A 78 -6.90 5.44 6.78
C GLY A 78 -5.49 4.93 7.03
N VAL A 79 -5.08 5.00 8.29
CA VAL A 79 -3.81 4.51 8.80
C VAL A 79 -4.02 3.32 9.75
N VAL A 80 -2.96 2.58 10.03
CA VAL A 80 -2.98 1.49 11.02
C VAL A 80 -2.13 1.93 12.24
N SER A 81 -2.80 2.20 13.38
CA SER A 81 -2.12 2.68 14.58
C SER A 81 -2.94 2.41 15.86
N PRO A 82 -2.75 1.32 16.59
CA PRO A 82 -2.34 -0.02 16.16
C PRO A 82 -3.38 -0.74 15.29
N GLY A 83 -4.63 -0.31 15.34
CA GLY A 83 -5.72 -0.80 14.48
C GLY A 83 -6.06 0.15 13.34
N PRO A 84 -6.87 -0.30 12.37
CA PRO A 84 -7.33 0.54 11.28
C PRO A 84 -8.07 1.77 11.81
N THR A 85 -7.60 2.96 11.45
CA THR A 85 -8.18 4.24 11.84
C THR A 85 -8.42 5.07 10.59
N LYS A 86 -9.69 5.41 10.35
CA LYS A 86 -10.08 6.23 9.21
C LYS A 86 -9.50 7.64 9.32
N THR A 87 -8.96 8.15 8.21
CA THR A 87 -8.45 9.52 8.07
C THR A 87 -9.13 10.23 6.90
N LYS A 88 -8.84 11.51 6.72
CA LYS A 88 -9.33 12.29 5.58
C LYS A 88 -8.49 12.08 4.31
N GLY A 89 -7.28 11.58 4.45
CA GLY A 89 -6.34 11.37 3.37
C GLY A 89 -5.00 10.90 3.87
N LEU A 90 -4.10 10.60 2.94
CA LEU A 90 -2.70 10.25 3.16
C LEU A 90 -1.82 11.20 2.36
N GLY A 91 -0.76 11.73 2.97
CA GLY A 91 0.24 12.57 2.35
C GLY A 91 1.58 11.88 2.19
N VAL A 92 2.56 12.58 1.61
CA VAL A 92 3.91 12.05 1.33
C VAL A 92 4.53 11.39 2.55
N GLY A 93 5.08 10.18 2.34
CA GLY A 93 5.74 9.38 3.37
C GLY A 93 4.79 8.60 4.29
N GLU A 94 3.50 8.91 4.30
CA GLU A 94 2.53 8.17 5.11
C GLU A 94 2.26 6.78 4.54
N VAL A 95 2.07 5.85 5.46
CA VAL A 95 1.66 4.47 5.18
C VAL A 95 0.24 4.27 5.70
N GLY A 96 -0.62 3.74 4.85
CA GLY A 96 -2.02 3.56 5.21
C GLY A 96 -2.70 2.50 4.36
N TYR A 97 -4.02 2.50 4.39
CA TYR A 97 -4.84 1.58 3.61
C TYR A 97 -5.92 2.32 2.82
N LEU A 98 -6.31 1.70 1.71
CA LEU A 98 -7.42 2.10 0.85
C LEU A 98 -8.43 0.95 0.77
N ILE A 99 -9.72 1.28 0.83
CA ILE A 99 -10.82 0.39 0.52
C ILE A 99 -11.54 0.98 -0.69
N THR A 100 -11.51 0.25 -1.81
CA THR A 100 -12.03 0.73 -3.10
C THR A 100 -13.21 -0.07 -3.61
N GLY A 101 -13.74 -1.00 -2.80
CA GLY A 101 -14.85 -1.87 -3.22
C GLY A 101 -14.45 -2.94 -4.25
N VAL A 102 -13.18 -3.06 -4.57
CA VAL A 102 -12.64 -4.14 -5.40
C VAL A 102 -12.89 -5.48 -4.71
N LYS A 103 -13.39 -6.45 -5.47
CA LYS A 103 -13.69 -7.80 -4.95
C LYS A 103 -12.61 -8.83 -5.28
N ASP A 104 -11.72 -8.53 -6.20
CA ASP A 104 -10.65 -9.42 -6.64
C ASP A 104 -9.29 -8.81 -6.32
N VAL A 105 -8.51 -9.46 -5.44
CA VAL A 105 -7.16 -9.03 -5.04
C VAL A 105 -6.23 -8.85 -6.25
N ARG A 106 -6.47 -9.59 -7.35
CA ARG A 106 -5.67 -9.45 -8.57
C ARG A 106 -5.77 -8.08 -9.24
N GLN A 107 -6.82 -7.31 -8.95
CA GLN A 107 -6.97 -5.93 -9.42
C GLN A 107 -6.20 -4.91 -8.57
N SER A 108 -5.67 -5.34 -7.42
CA SER A 108 -4.86 -4.53 -6.52
C SER A 108 -3.51 -5.24 -6.30
N LYS A 109 -2.72 -5.30 -7.36
CA LYS A 109 -1.47 -6.05 -7.39
C LYS A 109 -0.40 -5.36 -6.56
N VAL A 110 0.32 -6.15 -5.75
CA VAL A 110 1.50 -5.67 -5.02
C VAL A 110 2.56 -5.17 -6.00
N GLY A 111 3.12 -4.00 -5.75
CA GLY A 111 4.07 -3.32 -6.64
C GLY A 111 3.41 -2.38 -7.66
N ASP A 112 2.06 -2.36 -7.75
CA ASP A 112 1.37 -1.40 -8.61
C ASP A 112 1.34 0.00 -7.99
N THR A 113 1.08 0.99 -8.83
CA THR A 113 0.93 2.39 -8.43
C THR A 113 -0.54 2.80 -8.46
N VAL A 114 -0.98 3.40 -7.36
CA VAL A 114 -2.27 4.08 -7.28
C VAL A 114 -2.06 5.56 -7.52
N THR A 115 -2.85 6.12 -8.42
CA THR A 115 -2.90 7.57 -8.70
C THR A 115 -4.34 8.05 -8.78
N LEU A 116 -4.56 9.36 -8.95
CA LEU A 116 -5.89 9.91 -9.18
C LEU A 116 -6.37 9.57 -10.61
N ALA A 117 -7.66 9.31 -10.77
CA ALA A 117 -8.28 9.08 -12.09
C ALA A 117 -8.21 10.34 -12.98
N HIS A 118 -8.31 11.52 -12.37
CA HIS A 118 -8.22 12.81 -13.05
C HIS A 118 -7.08 13.64 -12.45
N GLY A 119 -6.17 14.12 -13.29
CA GLY A 119 -4.99 14.88 -12.84
C GLY A 119 -3.96 14.02 -12.09
N GLY A 120 -4.02 12.71 -12.25
CA GLY A 120 -3.05 11.77 -11.69
C GLY A 120 -1.72 11.76 -12.44
N ALA A 121 -0.76 11.01 -11.91
CA ALA A 121 0.54 10.84 -12.52
C ALA A 121 0.46 10.04 -13.82
N GLU A 122 1.35 10.37 -14.77
CA GLU A 122 1.47 9.66 -16.05
C GLU A 122 2.43 8.47 -15.97
N GLU A 123 3.43 8.54 -15.08
CA GLU A 123 4.46 7.52 -14.93
C GLU A 123 4.25 6.74 -13.61
N PRO A 124 4.25 5.39 -13.66
CA PRO A 124 4.18 4.58 -12.46
C PRO A 124 5.48 4.66 -11.65
N LEU A 125 5.39 4.34 -10.36
CA LEU A 125 6.56 4.10 -9.52
C LEU A 125 7.27 2.82 -9.97
N GLN A 126 8.57 2.74 -9.67
CA GLN A 126 9.28 1.48 -9.81
C GLN A 126 8.69 0.47 -8.81
N GLY A 127 7.92 -0.46 -9.34
CA GLY A 127 7.28 -1.52 -8.57
C GLY A 127 8.25 -2.64 -8.16
N TYR A 128 7.72 -3.63 -7.47
CA TYR A 128 8.46 -4.86 -7.17
C TYR A 128 8.57 -5.74 -8.43
N ALA A 129 9.71 -6.43 -8.57
CA ALA A 129 9.84 -7.45 -9.59
C ALA A 129 8.81 -8.58 -9.36
N GLU A 130 8.19 -9.06 -10.43
CA GLU A 130 7.28 -10.20 -10.32
C GLU A 130 8.04 -11.43 -9.84
N PRO A 131 7.57 -12.10 -8.75
CA PRO A 131 8.21 -13.32 -8.31
C PRO A 131 8.05 -14.41 -9.39
N MET A 132 9.16 -15.01 -9.79
CA MET A 132 9.11 -16.16 -10.68
C MET A 132 8.70 -17.42 -9.90
N PRO A 133 7.77 -18.23 -10.44
CA PRO A 133 7.41 -19.50 -9.82
C PRO A 133 8.65 -20.40 -9.67
N MET A 134 8.92 -20.85 -8.45
CA MET A 134 10.06 -21.73 -8.15
C MET A 134 9.64 -23.13 -7.72
N VAL A 135 8.36 -23.32 -7.40
CA VAL A 135 7.80 -24.59 -6.96
C VAL A 135 6.64 -24.98 -7.86
N TYR A 136 6.68 -26.18 -8.36
CA TYR A 136 5.64 -26.77 -9.20
C TYR A 136 5.06 -27.99 -8.50
N SER A 137 3.74 -28.12 -8.47
CA SER A 137 3.06 -29.29 -7.90
C SER A 137 1.91 -29.73 -8.80
N GLY A 138 1.75 -31.04 -8.96
CA GLY A 138 0.58 -31.62 -9.61
C GLY A 138 -0.57 -31.76 -8.63
N LEU A 139 -1.76 -31.33 -9.00
CA LEU A 139 -2.98 -31.53 -8.23
C LEU A 139 -3.82 -32.62 -8.93
N PHE A 140 -4.15 -33.68 -8.18
CA PHE A 140 -4.95 -34.78 -8.67
C PHE A 140 -6.21 -34.91 -7.79
N PRO A 141 -7.38 -35.22 -8.38
CA PRO A 141 -8.59 -35.50 -7.60
C PRO A 141 -8.39 -36.78 -6.77
N ILE A 142 -8.97 -36.83 -5.59
CA ILE A 142 -8.91 -38.01 -4.69
C ILE A 142 -9.84 -39.13 -5.18
N SER A 143 -10.89 -38.76 -5.93
CA SER A 143 -11.83 -39.71 -6.54
C SER A 143 -12.10 -39.30 -7.97
N ALA A 144 -12.25 -40.30 -8.85
CA ALA A 144 -12.73 -40.12 -10.21
C ALA A 144 -14.26 -40.07 -10.23
#